data_f2d73980e270ed61f0b71a440100cbd5
#
_entry.id   f2d73980e270ed61f0b71a440100cbd5
#
_cell.length_a   1.000
_cell.length_b   1.000
_cell.length_c   1.000
_cell.angle_alpha   90.00
_cell.angle_beta   90.00
_cell.angle_gamma   90.00
#
_symmetry.space_group_name_H-M   'P 1'
#
loop_
_entity.id
_entity.type
_entity.pdbx_description
1 polymer ?
#
loop_
_entity_poly.entity_id
_entity_poly.type
_entity_poly.pdbx_seq_one_letter_code
_entity_poly.pdbx_strand_id
1 'polypeptide(L)'
;MKTKQFVIPMVLCAALANVACGSHSGKETRPDNDSTDTTSKQEVIVDTIVRKPSSATLLFDASGSMHGYLNSSGDSRFIGVISSYENMSDNTIVRLYGKEEGNPIERTAFDRMLNNRKIEWSNESNLKAMVASMIAHIDAGEDICILLTDGILSGSDSEINSSPEKSYNIRMRQKMSEDLSSMLSKKEGNLSALIVRYIAKFNGKYSCYNNDGKKLENKERPFFVIMLGRWGAIKYIEEKLNEVKSSNGITTPYEDIIMIGDACSYQKIKLSAAEGLNPKNGKLIIKKEFRNESVALSADLGALPDYMQTDNYLNANIEMHIQHGQKSAKLLDKDYYEVSVNSYNGKKMLRLNIKSSQLKDSKLIFRLKYSLPEWIDVRSDENDLDIKTNPVKLEKTFNLKYFVAGFTPLHKGKYIKEQSLDFK
;
A
#
# COMPACT_ATOMS: atom_id res chain seq x y z
N MET A 1 -45.64 -29.48 -24.21
CA MET A 1 -44.28 -29.25 -24.80
C MET A 1 -43.25 -29.77 -23.83
N LYS A 2 -42.36 -30.63 -24.30
CA LYS A 2 -41.51 -31.53 -23.48
C LYS A 2 -40.32 -30.78 -22.83
N THR A 3 -40.22 -30.87 -21.51
CA THR A 3 -39.10 -30.44 -20.72
C THR A 3 -37.96 -31.49 -20.79
N LYS A 4 -36.79 -31.11 -21.26
CA LYS A 4 -35.59 -31.95 -21.22
C LYS A 4 -34.79 -31.63 -19.95
N GLN A 5 -34.71 -32.61 -19.05
CA GLN A 5 -33.77 -32.64 -17.95
C GLN A 5 -32.39 -33.05 -18.46
N PHE A 6 -31.37 -32.29 -18.14
CA PHE A 6 -29.95 -32.68 -18.30
C PHE A 6 -29.43 -33.21 -16.96
N VAL A 7 -29.04 -34.47 -16.97
CA VAL A 7 -28.34 -35.13 -15.86
C VAL A 7 -26.83 -35.01 -16.12
N ILE A 8 -26.08 -34.46 -15.18
CA ILE A 8 -24.63 -34.41 -15.19
C ILE A 8 -24.11 -35.55 -14.29
N PRO A 9 -23.23 -36.44 -14.75
CA PRO A 9 -22.69 -37.51 -13.91
C PRO A 9 -21.54 -36.97 -13.03
N MET A 10 -21.66 -37.29 -11.75
CA MET A 10 -20.68 -37.07 -10.71
C MET A 10 -19.60 -38.16 -10.82
N VAL A 11 -18.34 -37.77 -11.10
CA VAL A 11 -17.21 -38.71 -11.08
C VAL A 11 -16.57 -38.68 -9.70
N LEU A 12 -16.67 -39.83 -9.03
CA LEU A 12 -16.08 -40.08 -7.72
C LEU A 12 -14.71 -40.75 -7.93
N CYS A 13 -13.62 -40.04 -7.59
CA CYS A 13 -12.28 -40.62 -7.53
C CYS A 13 -11.98 -41.12 -6.11
N ALA A 14 -11.95 -42.43 -5.94
CA ALA A 14 -11.47 -43.09 -4.73
C ALA A 14 -9.96 -43.30 -4.81
N ALA A 15 -9.20 -42.76 -3.84
CA ALA A 15 -7.80 -43.06 -3.67
C ALA A 15 -7.61 -44.26 -2.73
N LEU A 16 -6.98 -45.29 -3.24
CA LEU A 16 -6.60 -46.50 -2.50
C LEU A 16 -5.29 -46.29 -1.75
N ALA A 17 -5.32 -46.48 -0.45
CA ALA A 17 -4.14 -46.57 0.40
C ALA A 17 -3.57 -47.99 0.34
N ASN A 18 -2.32 -48.14 -0.03
CA ASN A 18 -1.58 -49.41 0.14
C ASN A 18 -0.70 -49.34 1.38
N VAL A 19 -1.05 -50.15 2.36
CA VAL A 19 -0.21 -50.49 3.51
C VAL A 19 0.59 -51.73 3.16
N ALA A 20 1.91 -51.68 3.22
CA ALA A 20 2.77 -52.84 3.18
C ALA A 20 3.63 -52.87 4.46
N CYS A 21 3.33 -53.82 5.33
CA CYS A 21 4.21 -54.26 6.41
C CYS A 21 5.31 -55.18 5.87
N GLY A 22 6.56 -54.91 6.23
CA GLY A 22 7.69 -55.80 6.01
C GLY A 22 8.69 -55.67 7.18
N SER A 23 8.64 -56.67 8.08
CA SER A 23 9.62 -56.84 9.14
C SER A 23 10.87 -57.51 8.60
N HIS A 24 12.08 -57.03 8.89
CA HIS A 24 13.27 -57.84 9.09
C HIS A 24 14.31 -57.17 9.96
N SER A 25 14.83 -57.97 10.88
CA SER A 25 15.82 -57.73 11.89
C SER A 25 17.25 -57.53 11.34
N GLY A 26 18.06 -56.73 12.02
CA GLY A 26 19.48 -57.05 12.11
C GLY A 26 20.49 -55.90 12.00
N LYS A 27 21.16 -55.66 13.10
CA LYS A 27 22.54 -55.17 13.31
C LYS A 27 22.79 -53.67 13.36
N GLU A 28 23.20 -53.29 14.56
CA GLU A 28 23.95 -52.08 14.95
C GLU A 28 25.18 -51.81 14.06
N THR A 29 25.29 -50.60 13.63
CA THR A 29 26.57 -49.83 13.54
C THR A 29 26.23 -48.34 13.52
N ARG A 30 26.71 -47.60 14.52
CA ARG A 30 26.85 -46.13 14.42
C ARG A 30 27.93 -45.84 13.38
N PRO A 31 27.79 -44.79 12.56
CA PRO A 31 28.39 -43.50 12.86
C PRO A 31 27.62 -42.27 12.38
N ASP A 32 28.08 -41.18 12.91
CA ASP A 32 28.14 -39.80 12.41
C ASP A 32 26.86 -39.03 12.06
N ASN A 33 26.65 -38.06 12.92
CA ASN A 33 25.84 -36.87 12.73
C ASN A 33 26.26 -36.12 11.45
N ASP A 34 25.39 -36.12 10.45
CA ASP A 34 25.32 -35.04 9.47
C ASP A 34 23.84 -34.63 9.36
N SER A 35 23.46 -33.69 10.25
CA SER A 35 22.14 -33.07 10.21
C SER A 35 22.13 -32.05 9.08
N THR A 36 21.85 -32.51 7.86
CA THR A 36 21.36 -31.64 6.80
C THR A 36 19.95 -31.19 7.17
N ASP A 37 19.91 -30.03 7.80
CA ASP A 37 18.69 -29.27 8.08
C ASP A 37 18.09 -28.80 6.72
N THR A 38 17.32 -29.69 6.09
CA THR A 38 16.47 -29.38 4.95
C THR A 38 15.24 -28.65 5.48
N THR A 39 15.43 -27.42 5.93
CA THR A 39 14.33 -26.46 6.04
C THR A 39 13.79 -26.24 4.64
N SER A 40 12.74 -26.99 4.29
CA SER A 40 11.93 -26.73 3.12
C SER A 40 11.42 -25.30 3.26
N LYS A 41 12.02 -24.35 2.54
CA LYS A 41 11.46 -23.01 2.32
C LYS A 41 10.13 -23.26 1.61
N GLN A 42 9.05 -23.21 2.36
CA GLN A 42 7.74 -23.08 1.79
C GLN A 42 7.75 -21.84 0.90
N GLU A 43 7.78 -22.02 -0.42
CA GLU A 43 7.57 -20.91 -1.34
C GLU A 43 6.19 -20.34 -1.03
N VAL A 44 6.16 -19.15 -0.46
CA VAL A 44 4.92 -18.40 -0.27
C VAL A 44 4.39 -18.14 -1.68
N ILE A 45 3.34 -18.84 -2.07
CA ILE A 45 2.65 -18.60 -3.34
C ILE A 45 2.07 -17.20 -3.23
N VAL A 46 2.73 -16.28 -3.89
CA VAL A 46 2.31 -14.89 -3.97
C VAL A 46 1.11 -14.83 -4.90
N ASP A 47 -0.06 -14.49 -4.39
CA ASP A 47 -1.25 -14.22 -5.20
C ASP A 47 -1.03 -12.95 -6.02
N THR A 48 -0.55 -13.16 -7.26
CA THR A 48 -0.26 -12.06 -8.22
C THR A 48 -1.43 -11.80 -9.17
N ILE A 49 -2.56 -12.47 -8.96
CA ILE A 49 -3.73 -12.36 -9.84
C ILE A 49 -4.55 -11.15 -9.37
N VAL A 50 -4.68 -10.15 -10.26
CA VAL A 50 -5.58 -9.02 -10.05
C VAL A 50 -7.02 -9.50 -10.23
N ARG A 51 -7.82 -9.43 -9.19
CA ARG A 51 -9.22 -9.88 -9.21
C ARG A 51 -10.09 -9.05 -8.29
N LYS A 52 -11.38 -8.95 -8.64
CA LYS A 52 -12.37 -8.34 -7.77
C LYS A 52 -12.40 -9.08 -6.42
N PRO A 53 -12.41 -8.36 -5.28
CA PRO A 53 -12.61 -8.98 -3.98
C PRO A 53 -13.94 -9.72 -3.91
N SER A 54 -13.96 -10.92 -3.37
CA SER A 54 -15.20 -11.67 -3.12
C SER A 54 -15.87 -11.23 -1.82
N SER A 55 -15.09 -10.81 -0.84
CA SER A 55 -15.57 -10.36 0.47
C SER A 55 -14.86 -9.09 0.93
N ALA A 56 -15.59 -8.24 1.62
CA ALA A 56 -15.08 -7.02 2.24
C ALA A 56 -15.80 -6.71 3.55
N THR A 57 -15.06 -6.18 4.53
CA THR A 57 -15.66 -5.48 5.67
C THR A 57 -15.39 -3.98 5.52
N LEU A 58 -16.44 -3.16 5.56
CA LEU A 58 -16.36 -1.71 5.62
C LEU A 58 -16.54 -1.25 7.06
N LEU A 59 -15.47 -0.74 7.64
CA LEU A 59 -15.47 -0.09 8.95
C LEU A 59 -15.71 1.40 8.76
N PHE A 60 -16.81 1.90 9.30
CA PHE A 60 -17.11 3.32 9.29
C PHE A 60 -16.70 3.92 10.63
N ASP A 61 -15.73 4.85 10.64
CA ASP A 61 -15.33 5.58 11.83
C ASP A 61 -16.49 6.44 12.33
N ALA A 62 -17.13 6.00 13.41
CA ALA A 62 -18.23 6.68 14.05
C ALA A 62 -17.76 7.66 15.14
N SER A 63 -16.57 8.24 15.01
CA SER A 63 -16.10 9.31 15.90
C SER A 63 -16.84 10.63 15.66
N GLY A 64 -16.90 11.46 16.67
CA GLY A 64 -17.62 12.73 16.63
C GLY A 64 -17.09 13.71 15.56
N SER A 65 -15.82 13.61 15.17
CA SER A 65 -15.24 14.40 14.10
C SER A 65 -15.83 14.06 12.73
N MET A 66 -16.20 12.79 12.49
CA MET A 66 -16.82 12.36 11.22
C MET A 66 -18.24 12.92 11.04
N HIS A 67 -18.94 13.29 12.12
CA HIS A 67 -20.29 13.84 12.06
C HIS A 67 -20.39 15.08 11.15
N GLY A 68 -19.32 15.90 11.09
CA GLY A 68 -19.30 17.11 10.30
C GLY A 68 -19.49 16.90 8.79
N TYR A 69 -19.10 15.74 8.27
CA TYR A 69 -19.28 15.41 6.83
C TYR A 69 -20.73 15.09 6.50
N LEU A 70 -21.49 14.50 7.41
CA LEU A 70 -22.91 14.23 7.23
C LEU A 70 -23.78 15.47 7.43
N ASN A 71 -23.32 16.46 8.20
CA ASN A 71 -24.05 17.70 8.46
C ASN A 71 -23.88 18.78 7.39
N SER A 72 -23.01 18.56 6.41
CA SER A 72 -22.83 19.52 5.32
C SER A 72 -24.07 19.55 4.42
N SER A 73 -24.69 20.71 4.29
CA SER A 73 -25.84 20.90 3.40
C SER A 73 -25.37 21.01 1.94
N GLY A 74 -26.02 20.25 1.06
CA GLY A 74 -25.82 20.36 -0.39
C GLY A 74 -24.52 19.77 -0.94
N ASP A 75 -23.82 18.93 -0.16
CA ASP A 75 -22.66 18.18 -0.64
C ASP A 75 -22.90 16.67 -0.47
N SER A 76 -23.00 15.96 -1.58
CA SER A 76 -23.19 14.50 -1.60
C SER A 76 -21.90 13.72 -1.78
N ARG A 77 -20.73 14.40 -1.88
CA ARG A 77 -19.44 13.76 -2.17
C ARG A 77 -19.10 12.67 -1.16
N PHE A 78 -19.25 12.97 0.14
CA PHE A 78 -18.95 12.02 1.19
C PHE A 78 -19.80 10.74 1.09
N ILE A 79 -21.13 10.88 0.97
CA ILE A 79 -22.04 9.73 0.80
C ILE A 79 -21.76 9.00 -0.51
N GLY A 80 -21.50 9.74 -1.60
CA GLY A 80 -21.16 9.15 -2.89
C GLY A 80 -19.91 8.28 -2.85
N VAL A 81 -18.89 8.69 -2.10
CA VAL A 81 -17.68 7.89 -1.90
C VAL A 81 -18.01 6.60 -1.12
N ILE A 82 -18.78 6.67 -0.03
CA ILE A 82 -19.19 5.49 0.72
C ILE A 82 -19.88 4.48 -0.20
N SER A 83 -20.90 4.92 -0.93
CA SER A 83 -21.65 4.05 -1.85
C SER A 83 -20.79 3.43 -2.95
N SER A 84 -19.73 4.12 -3.39
CA SER A 84 -18.78 3.58 -4.37
C SER A 84 -18.01 2.38 -3.78
N TYR A 85 -17.58 2.47 -2.53
CA TYR A 85 -16.80 1.40 -1.90
C TYR A 85 -17.63 0.19 -1.47
N GLU A 86 -18.90 0.37 -1.17
CA GLU A 86 -19.84 -0.74 -0.90
C GLU A 86 -20.00 -1.69 -2.08
N ASN A 87 -19.69 -1.24 -3.29
CA ASN A 87 -19.79 -2.01 -4.53
C ASN A 87 -18.46 -2.58 -5.03
N MET A 88 -17.36 -2.35 -4.30
CA MET A 88 -16.02 -2.78 -4.72
C MET A 88 -15.75 -4.28 -4.51
N SER A 89 -16.60 -4.98 -3.74
CA SER A 89 -16.57 -6.43 -3.58
C SER A 89 -17.89 -7.09 -4.00
N ASP A 90 -17.92 -8.42 -4.05
CA ASP A 90 -19.16 -9.15 -4.31
C ASP A 90 -20.07 -9.17 -3.08
N ASN A 91 -19.46 -9.18 -1.89
CA ASN A 91 -20.16 -9.13 -0.60
C ASN A 91 -19.44 -8.15 0.34
N THR A 92 -20.12 -7.07 0.72
CA THR A 92 -19.61 -6.08 1.68
C THR A 92 -20.43 -6.07 2.95
N ILE A 93 -19.79 -6.32 4.08
CA ILE A 93 -20.38 -6.20 5.42
C ILE A 93 -19.99 -4.83 5.98
N VAL A 94 -20.97 -4.08 6.50
CA VAL A 94 -20.73 -2.76 7.12
C VAL A 94 -20.74 -2.89 8.62
N ARG A 95 -19.82 -2.17 9.29
CA ARG A 95 -19.75 -2.05 10.75
C ARG A 95 -19.42 -0.62 11.14
N LEU A 96 -20.06 -0.10 12.18
CA LEU A 96 -19.64 1.16 12.80
C LEU A 96 -18.50 0.88 13.77
N TYR A 97 -17.47 1.71 13.72
CA TYR A 97 -16.40 1.69 14.70
C TYR A 97 -16.46 2.96 15.55
N GLY A 98 -17.00 2.81 16.76
CA GLY A 98 -17.01 3.88 17.75
C GLY A 98 -15.82 3.74 18.73
N LYS A 99 -16.11 3.49 19.99
CA LYS A 99 -15.10 3.11 20.99
C LYS A 99 -14.50 1.72 20.67
N GLU A 100 -15.33 0.85 20.14
CA GLU A 100 -15.00 -0.50 19.68
C GLU A 100 -15.80 -0.81 18.43
N GLU A 101 -15.48 -1.93 17.78
CA GLU A 101 -16.19 -2.39 16.59
C GLU A 101 -17.59 -2.89 16.94
N GLY A 102 -18.59 -2.36 16.23
CA GLY A 102 -19.99 -2.75 16.37
C GLY A 102 -20.35 -4.02 15.60
N ASN A 103 -21.59 -4.46 15.80
CA ASN A 103 -22.16 -5.60 15.07
C ASN A 103 -22.30 -5.30 13.57
N PRO A 104 -22.35 -6.35 12.70
CA PRO A 104 -22.69 -6.20 11.30
C PRO A 104 -24.02 -5.47 11.09
N ILE A 105 -24.05 -4.56 10.14
CA ILE A 105 -25.23 -3.78 9.78
C ILE A 105 -25.61 -4.12 8.33
N GLU A 106 -26.88 -4.41 8.12
CA GLU A 106 -27.42 -4.58 6.78
C GLU A 106 -27.25 -3.29 5.97
N ARG A 107 -26.82 -3.41 4.70
CA ARG A 107 -26.54 -2.28 3.83
C ARG A 107 -27.70 -1.28 3.78
N THR A 108 -28.93 -1.74 3.58
CA THR A 108 -30.12 -0.87 3.53
C THR A 108 -30.41 -0.16 4.84
N ALA A 109 -30.00 -0.75 5.98
CA ALA A 109 -30.10 -0.11 7.27
C ALA A 109 -29.04 0.98 7.43
N PHE A 110 -27.80 0.71 6.99
CA PHE A 110 -26.71 1.68 6.98
C PHE A 110 -27.01 2.87 6.08
N ASP A 111 -27.49 2.65 4.84
CA ASP A 111 -27.93 3.72 3.93
C ASP A 111 -29.01 4.61 4.59
N ARG A 112 -29.96 4.01 5.31
CA ARG A 112 -30.97 4.77 6.06
C ARG A 112 -30.35 5.59 7.20
N MET A 113 -29.36 5.04 7.90
CA MET A 113 -28.65 5.77 8.96
C MET A 113 -27.90 6.99 8.41
N LEU A 114 -27.21 6.82 7.28
CA LEU A 114 -26.49 7.90 6.57
C LEU A 114 -27.48 8.99 6.10
N ASN A 115 -28.53 8.60 5.37
CA ASN A 115 -29.50 9.53 4.80
C ASN A 115 -30.29 10.29 5.87
N ASN A 116 -30.63 9.62 6.99
CA ASN A 116 -31.32 10.22 8.11
C ASN A 116 -30.37 10.88 9.13
N ARG A 117 -29.05 10.80 8.91
CA ARG A 117 -28.01 11.32 9.82
C ARG A 117 -28.14 10.76 11.26
N LYS A 118 -28.59 9.51 11.39
CA LYS A 118 -28.84 8.83 12.67
C LYS A 118 -27.75 7.81 12.97
N ILE A 119 -26.51 8.28 13.09
CA ILE A 119 -25.37 7.48 13.55
C ILE A 119 -25.12 7.83 15.01
N GLU A 120 -24.89 6.83 15.84
CA GLU A 120 -24.41 7.03 17.21
C GLU A 120 -22.92 7.34 17.18
N TRP A 121 -22.56 8.55 17.60
CA TRP A 121 -21.19 9.05 17.53
C TRP A 121 -20.45 8.79 18.83
N SER A 122 -19.24 8.25 18.71
CA SER A 122 -18.28 8.13 19.81
C SER A 122 -17.52 9.44 20.02
N ASN A 123 -17.15 9.71 21.26
CA ASN A 123 -16.25 10.82 21.58
C ASN A 123 -14.76 10.48 21.38
N GLU A 124 -14.46 9.23 21.04
CA GLU A 124 -13.09 8.73 20.88
C GLU A 124 -12.87 8.24 19.45
N SER A 125 -11.70 8.51 18.88
CA SER A 125 -11.21 7.91 17.64
C SER A 125 -9.88 7.20 17.93
N ASN A 126 -9.82 5.89 17.67
CA ASN A 126 -8.65 5.07 17.92
C ASN A 126 -8.19 4.39 16.61
N LEU A 127 -7.49 5.14 15.77
CA LEU A 127 -7.01 4.63 14.47
C LEU A 127 -6.16 3.35 14.60
N LYS A 128 -5.37 3.22 15.68
CA LYS A 128 -4.58 2.01 15.93
C LYS A 128 -5.50 0.79 16.12
N ALA A 129 -6.54 0.92 16.94
CA ALA A 129 -7.48 -0.17 17.18
C ALA A 129 -8.29 -0.48 15.92
N MET A 130 -8.66 0.53 15.13
CA MET A 130 -9.32 0.33 13.83
C MET A 130 -8.43 -0.46 12.86
N VAL A 131 -7.14 -0.14 12.75
CA VAL A 131 -6.19 -0.90 11.91
C VAL A 131 -5.99 -2.32 12.45
N ALA A 132 -5.95 -2.50 13.78
CA ALA A 132 -5.89 -3.84 14.37
C ALA A 132 -7.13 -4.68 14.02
N SER A 133 -8.33 -4.07 14.03
CA SER A 133 -9.55 -4.70 13.59
C SER A 133 -9.51 -5.06 12.08
N MET A 134 -9.03 -4.15 11.22
CA MET A 134 -8.81 -4.46 9.79
C MET A 134 -7.94 -5.70 9.60
N ILE A 135 -6.84 -5.79 10.35
CA ILE A 135 -5.95 -6.95 10.31
C ILE A 135 -6.70 -8.22 10.76
N ALA A 136 -7.50 -8.15 11.81
CA ALA A 136 -8.28 -9.30 12.30
C ALA A 136 -9.29 -9.82 11.26
N HIS A 137 -9.94 -8.93 10.51
CA HIS A 137 -10.82 -9.32 9.41
C HIS A 137 -10.08 -10.03 8.28
N ILE A 138 -8.89 -9.54 7.89
CA ILE A 138 -8.07 -10.23 6.88
C ILE A 138 -7.59 -11.60 7.38
N ASP A 139 -7.19 -11.70 8.65
CA ASP A 139 -6.79 -12.96 9.27
C ASP A 139 -7.97 -13.96 9.35
N ALA A 140 -9.20 -13.46 9.48
CA ALA A 140 -10.41 -14.27 9.44
C ALA A 140 -10.83 -14.73 8.03
N GLY A 141 -10.13 -14.27 6.98
CA GLY A 141 -10.33 -14.73 5.61
C GLY A 141 -10.99 -13.74 4.66
N GLU A 142 -11.26 -12.50 5.10
CA GLU A 142 -11.71 -11.44 4.20
C GLU A 142 -10.65 -11.10 3.15
N ASP A 143 -11.08 -10.83 1.92
CA ASP A 143 -10.14 -10.40 0.87
C ASP A 143 -9.61 -9.00 1.13
N ILE A 144 -10.49 -8.10 1.62
CA ILE A 144 -10.14 -6.72 1.98
C ILE A 144 -10.93 -6.25 3.21
N CYS A 145 -10.32 -5.32 3.96
CA CYS A 145 -11.02 -4.50 4.94
C CYS A 145 -10.85 -3.03 4.58
N ILE A 146 -11.93 -2.26 4.62
CA ILE A 146 -12.03 -0.86 4.21
C ILE A 146 -12.34 -0.03 5.45
N LEU A 147 -11.54 0.97 5.76
CA LEU A 147 -11.79 1.94 6.82
C LEU A 147 -12.06 3.31 6.20
N LEU A 148 -13.19 3.89 6.54
CA LEU A 148 -13.55 5.28 6.22
C LEU A 148 -13.35 6.13 7.48
N THR A 149 -12.47 7.13 7.42
CA THR A 149 -12.09 7.98 8.56
C THR A 149 -11.62 9.35 8.11
N ASP A 150 -11.64 10.36 8.99
CA ASP A 150 -10.98 11.64 8.73
C ASP A 150 -9.46 11.61 9.03
N GLY A 151 -8.97 10.48 9.51
CA GLY A 151 -7.56 10.28 9.81
C GLY A 151 -7.05 11.10 11.01
N ILE A 152 -7.95 11.70 11.79
CA ILE A 152 -7.57 12.50 12.95
C ILE A 152 -7.27 11.55 14.12
N LEU A 153 -6.06 11.67 14.62
CA LEU A 153 -5.65 10.96 15.81
C LEU A 153 -5.95 11.81 17.03
N SER A 154 -6.94 11.42 17.83
CA SER A 154 -7.21 11.99 19.14
C SER A 154 -6.62 11.13 20.24
N GLY A 155 -6.00 11.77 21.24
CA GLY A 155 -5.55 11.09 22.46
C GLY A 155 -6.66 11.05 23.52
N SER A 156 -6.51 10.17 24.51
CA SER A 156 -7.37 10.23 25.69
C SER A 156 -7.08 11.49 26.50
N ASP A 157 -8.11 12.02 27.18
CA ASP A 157 -7.96 13.20 28.04
C ASP A 157 -6.89 13.00 29.12
N SER A 158 -6.73 11.77 29.63
CA SER A 158 -5.69 11.43 30.60
C SER A 158 -4.28 11.54 30.02
N GLU A 159 -4.07 11.13 28.78
CA GLU A 159 -2.77 11.25 28.11
C GLU A 159 -2.42 12.71 27.80
N ILE A 160 -3.41 13.49 27.37
CA ILE A 160 -3.27 14.92 27.08
C ILE A 160 -2.91 15.69 28.35
N ASN A 161 -3.68 15.51 29.42
CA ASN A 161 -3.52 16.26 30.67
C ASN A 161 -2.27 15.88 31.47
N SER A 162 -1.70 14.69 31.22
CA SER A 162 -0.50 14.21 31.93
C SER A 162 0.82 14.72 31.33
N SER A 163 0.81 15.48 30.21
CA SER A 163 2.02 15.76 29.45
C SER A 163 2.08 17.20 28.96
N PRO A 164 3.26 17.85 29.01
CA PRO A 164 3.47 19.10 28.31
C PRO A 164 3.15 18.92 26.81
N GLU A 165 2.47 19.89 26.23
CA GLU A 165 1.92 19.86 24.87
C GLU A 165 2.92 19.37 23.79
N LYS A 166 4.16 19.86 23.82
CA LYS A 166 5.20 19.42 22.86
C LYS A 166 5.57 17.95 23.04
N SER A 167 5.69 17.48 24.27
CA SER A 167 6.06 16.09 24.56
C SER A 167 4.94 15.11 24.20
N TYR A 168 3.69 15.53 24.37
CA TYR A 168 2.53 14.77 23.94
C TYR A 168 2.53 14.57 22.41
N ASN A 169 2.69 15.64 21.68
CA ASN A 169 2.68 15.63 20.23
C ASN A 169 3.79 14.73 19.63
N ILE A 170 5.01 14.83 20.16
CA ILE A 170 6.13 13.96 19.74
C ILE A 170 5.84 12.49 20.03
N ARG A 171 5.33 12.18 21.24
CA ARG A 171 4.98 10.80 21.62
C ARG A 171 3.87 10.21 20.77
N MET A 172 2.84 10.99 20.46
CA MET A 172 1.75 10.55 19.58
C MET A 172 2.26 10.15 18.19
N ARG A 173 3.18 10.93 17.61
CA ARG A 173 3.80 10.63 16.32
C ARG A 173 4.57 9.33 16.35
N GLN A 174 5.48 9.19 17.32
CA GLN A 174 6.31 8.00 17.46
C GLN A 174 5.44 6.77 17.70
N LYS A 175 4.57 6.85 18.71
CA LYS A 175 3.69 5.75 19.09
C LYS A 175 2.80 5.27 17.94
N MET A 176 2.24 6.19 17.14
CA MET A 176 1.42 5.82 15.98
C MET A 176 2.24 5.04 14.96
N SER A 177 3.34 5.60 14.50
CA SER A 177 4.18 4.96 13.49
C SER A 177 4.76 3.63 13.98
N GLU A 178 5.28 3.58 15.21
CA GLU A 178 5.89 2.38 15.80
C GLU A 178 4.87 1.26 16.06
N ASP A 179 3.71 1.59 16.60
CA ASP A 179 2.66 0.62 16.90
C ASP A 179 2.11 -0.02 15.61
N LEU A 180 1.79 0.79 14.60
CA LEU A 180 1.33 0.29 13.30
C LEU A 180 2.42 -0.54 12.62
N SER A 181 3.66 -0.04 12.61
CA SER A 181 4.80 -0.76 12.05
C SER A 181 5.00 -2.12 12.74
N SER A 182 4.90 -2.16 14.08
CA SER A 182 5.03 -3.40 14.85
C SER A 182 3.92 -4.40 14.55
N MET A 183 2.67 -3.94 14.35
CA MET A 183 1.56 -4.82 14.00
C MET A 183 1.72 -5.38 12.58
N LEU A 184 2.05 -4.54 11.61
CA LEU A 184 2.10 -4.90 10.20
C LEU A 184 3.36 -5.69 9.82
N SER A 185 4.50 -5.43 10.47
CA SER A 185 5.75 -6.19 10.24
C SER A 185 5.65 -7.67 10.62
N LYS A 186 4.75 -8.01 11.54
CA LYS A 186 4.52 -9.40 11.97
C LYS A 186 3.66 -10.21 11.01
N LYS A 187 3.10 -9.55 9.99
CA LYS A 187 2.22 -10.23 9.04
C LYS A 187 3.03 -10.88 7.94
N GLU A 188 2.80 -12.17 7.76
CA GLU A 188 3.32 -12.94 6.64
C GLU A 188 2.34 -12.86 5.47
N GLY A 189 2.87 -12.85 4.25
CA GLY A 189 2.05 -12.88 3.03
C GLY A 189 1.95 -11.53 2.31
N ASN A 190 1.12 -11.50 1.26
CA ASN A 190 0.94 -10.37 0.33
C ASN A 190 -0.07 -9.35 0.84
N LEU A 191 0.12 -8.87 2.05
CA LEU A 191 -0.70 -7.81 2.57
C LEU A 191 -0.28 -6.48 1.94
N SER A 192 -1.24 -5.72 1.45
CA SER A 192 -1.06 -4.38 0.89
C SER A 192 -2.07 -3.42 1.48
N ALA A 193 -1.71 -2.16 1.51
CA ALA A 193 -2.60 -1.07 1.87
C ALA A 193 -2.81 -0.14 0.67
N LEU A 194 -4.02 0.39 0.54
CA LEU A 194 -4.34 1.48 -0.36
C LEU A 194 -4.94 2.60 0.46
N ILE A 195 -4.33 3.78 0.42
CA ILE A 195 -4.79 4.96 1.14
C ILE A 195 -5.22 5.99 0.11
N VAL A 196 -6.49 6.35 0.15
CA VAL A 196 -7.11 7.27 -0.80
C VAL A 196 -7.64 8.48 -0.05
N ARG A 197 -7.21 9.67 -0.45
CA ARG A 197 -7.64 10.94 0.13
C ARG A 197 -8.70 11.59 -0.73
N TYR A 198 -9.78 11.99 -0.10
CA TYR A 198 -10.88 12.74 -0.68
C TYR A 198 -11.06 14.09 0.02
N ILE A 199 -11.80 14.99 -0.62
CA ILE A 199 -12.24 16.25 -0.03
C ILE A 199 -13.76 16.35 -0.11
N ALA A 200 -14.38 16.69 1.02
CA ALA A 200 -15.80 17.02 1.10
C ALA A 200 -16.04 18.19 2.04
N LYS A 201 -17.23 18.79 1.93
CA LYS A 201 -17.65 19.82 2.88
C LYS A 201 -17.84 19.23 4.26
N PHE A 202 -17.35 19.95 5.23
CA PHE A 202 -17.44 19.65 6.66
C PHE A 202 -18.16 20.79 7.38
N ASN A 203 -19.16 20.45 8.18
CA ASN A 203 -19.90 21.39 9.02
C ASN A 203 -20.09 20.78 10.42
N GLY A 204 -19.16 21.02 11.32
CA GLY A 204 -19.19 20.37 12.63
C GLY A 204 -18.05 20.83 13.55
N LYS A 205 -17.90 20.08 14.64
CA LYS A 205 -16.81 20.25 15.60
C LYS A 205 -15.60 19.43 15.11
N TYR A 206 -14.51 20.12 14.82
CA TYR A 206 -13.19 19.52 14.60
C TYR A 206 -12.47 19.39 15.94
N SER A 207 -12.03 18.21 16.28
CA SER A 207 -11.24 17.97 17.50
C SER A 207 -9.75 18.07 17.16
N CYS A 208 -9.10 19.12 17.69
CA CYS A 208 -7.64 19.22 17.59
C CYS A 208 -6.96 18.14 18.43
N TYR A 209 -5.65 17.93 18.20
CA TYR A 209 -4.89 16.88 18.89
C TYR A 209 -4.92 16.97 20.43
N ASN A 210 -5.22 18.14 20.99
CA ASN A 210 -5.38 18.37 22.43
C ASN A 210 -6.83 18.37 22.89
N ASN A 211 -7.75 17.81 22.09
CA ASN A 211 -9.20 17.79 22.27
C ASN A 211 -9.88 19.18 22.31
N ASP A 212 -9.14 20.27 21.96
CA ASP A 212 -9.76 21.58 21.80
C ASP A 212 -10.65 21.58 20.55
N GLY A 213 -11.96 21.65 20.77
CA GLY A 213 -12.92 21.61 19.69
C GLY A 213 -13.07 22.92 18.94
N LYS A 214 -12.81 22.93 17.65
CA LYS A 214 -13.02 24.08 16.78
C LYS A 214 -14.26 23.89 15.92
N LYS A 215 -15.24 24.80 16.01
CA LYS A 215 -16.39 24.77 15.09
C LYS A 215 -15.94 25.23 13.70
N LEU A 216 -16.09 24.36 12.72
CA LEU A 216 -15.87 24.66 11.29
C LEU A 216 -17.22 24.63 10.57
N GLU A 217 -17.50 25.69 9.79
CA GLU A 217 -18.79 25.82 9.09
C GLU A 217 -18.57 25.78 7.57
N ASN A 218 -19.10 24.73 6.92
CA ASN A 218 -19.05 24.50 5.48
C ASN A 218 -17.65 24.63 4.87
N LYS A 219 -16.62 24.13 5.58
CA LYS A 219 -15.24 24.10 5.11
C LYS A 219 -14.95 22.82 4.36
N GLU A 220 -14.15 22.89 3.31
CA GLU A 220 -13.62 21.68 2.67
C GLU A 220 -12.57 21.05 3.57
N ARG A 221 -12.73 19.74 3.82
CA ARG A 221 -11.82 18.97 4.67
C ARG A 221 -11.50 17.62 4.04
N PRO A 222 -10.28 17.13 4.23
CA PRO A 222 -9.92 15.78 3.79
C PRO A 222 -10.57 14.71 4.67
N PHE A 223 -10.92 13.60 4.04
CA PHE A 223 -11.19 12.32 4.67
C PHE A 223 -10.52 11.21 3.86
N PHE A 224 -10.40 10.04 4.44
CA PHE A 224 -9.64 8.94 3.87
C PHE A 224 -10.47 7.69 3.77
N VAL A 225 -10.23 6.95 2.70
CA VAL A 225 -10.58 5.53 2.60
C VAL A 225 -9.27 4.75 2.63
N ILE A 226 -9.10 3.97 3.68
CA ILE A 226 -7.91 3.16 3.91
C ILE A 226 -8.32 1.71 3.72
N MET A 227 -7.65 1.02 2.83
CA MET A 227 -7.91 -0.39 2.57
C MET A 227 -6.70 -1.22 2.94
N LEU A 228 -6.94 -2.36 3.55
CA LEU A 228 -5.95 -3.37 3.85
C LEU A 228 -6.44 -4.69 3.27
N GLY A 229 -5.58 -5.42 2.58
CA GLY A 229 -6.00 -6.66 1.94
C GLY A 229 -4.90 -7.33 1.14
N ARG A 230 -5.26 -8.40 0.43
CA ARG A 230 -4.33 -9.10 -0.46
C ARG A 230 -3.99 -8.22 -1.66
N TRP A 231 -2.75 -8.30 -2.13
CA TRP A 231 -2.26 -7.43 -3.21
C TRP A 231 -3.17 -7.43 -4.45
N GLY A 232 -3.60 -8.59 -4.93
CA GLY A 232 -4.44 -8.69 -6.14
C GLY A 232 -5.79 -7.99 -6.00
N ALA A 233 -6.41 -8.06 -4.82
CA ALA A 233 -7.66 -7.39 -4.51
C ALA A 233 -7.47 -5.86 -4.39
N ILE A 234 -6.41 -5.43 -3.70
CA ILE A 234 -6.07 -4.00 -3.56
C ILE A 234 -5.73 -3.39 -4.93
N LYS A 235 -4.96 -4.10 -5.76
CA LYS A 235 -4.60 -3.66 -7.11
C LYS A 235 -5.83 -3.52 -8.02
N TYR A 236 -6.77 -4.45 -7.95
CA TYR A 236 -8.04 -4.33 -8.68
C TYR A 236 -8.78 -3.04 -8.34
N ILE A 237 -8.86 -2.70 -7.04
CA ILE A 237 -9.55 -1.47 -6.61
C ILE A 237 -8.79 -0.23 -7.08
N GLU A 238 -7.47 -0.20 -6.98
CA GLU A 238 -6.65 0.91 -7.48
C GLU A 238 -6.92 1.16 -8.98
N GLU A 239 -6.94 0.10 -9.80
CA GLU A 239 -7.23 0.19 -11.23
C GLU A 239 -8.64 0.73 -11.49
N LYS A 240 -9.65 0.27 -10.74
CA LYS A 240 -11.02 0.78 -10.84
C LYS A 240 -11.15 2.24 -10.46
N LEU A 241 -10.48 2.69 -9.41
CA LEU A 241 -10.46 4.11 -9.03
C LEU A 241 -9.81 4.99 -10.11
N ASN A 242 -8.75 4.50 -10.75
CA ASN A 242 -8.10 5.21 -11.85
C ASN A 242 -8.99 5.29 -13.12
N GLU A 243 -9.73 4.21 -13.41
CA GLU A 243 -10.73 4.22 -14.51
C GLU A 243 -11.82 5.27 -14.26
N VAL A 244 -12.33 5.35 -13.03
CA VAL A 244 -13.35 6.34 -12.64
C VAL A 244 -12.83 7.76 -12.73
N LYS A 245 -11.60 8.02 -12.29
CA LYS A 245 -10.98 9.36 -12.38
C LYS A 245 -10.82 9.82 -13.83
N SER A 246 -10.58 8.91 -14.76
CA SER A 246 -10.40 9.20 -16.18
C SER A 246 -11.73 9.32 -16.95
N SER A 247 -12.83 8.78 -16.42
CA SER A 247 -14.13 8.74 -17.06
C SER A 247 -14.99 9.86 -16.55
N ASN A 248 -14.96 11.05 -16.71
CA ASN A 248 -15.89 12.14 -16.34
C ASN A 248 -17.24 11.71 -15.69
N GLY A 249 -17.21 10.63 -14.92
CA GLY A 249 -18.38 9.97 -14.34
C GLY A 249 -18.85 10.65 -13.06
N ILE A 250 -20.04 10.25 -12.59
CA ILE A 250 -20.78 10.82 -11.43
C ILE A 250 -20.07 10.61 -10.07
N THR A 251 -18.99 9.85 -10.05
CA THR A 251 -18.25 9.52 -8.82
C THR A 251 -17.30 10.64 -8.40
N THR A 252 -17.27 10.93 -7.12
CA THR A 252 -16.36 11.93 -6.54
C THR A 252 -14.90 11.52 -6.82
N PRO A 253 -14.13 12.32 -7.57
CA PRO A 253 -12.73 12.01 -7.82
C PRO A 253 -11.94 12.08 -6.51
N TYR A 254 -10.95 11.19 -6.37
CA TYR A 254 -9.99 11.31 -5.29
C TYR A 254 -8.95 12.40 -5.61
N GLU A 255 -8.38 12.99 -4.55
CA GLU A 255 -7.31 13.98 -4.66
C GLU A 255 -5.94 13.31 -4.75
N ASP A 256 -5.67 12.43 -3.80
CA ASP A 256 -4.40 11.74 -3.66
C ASP A 256 -4.61 10.26 -3.38
N ILE A 257 -3.67 9.42 -3.84
CA ILE A 257 -3.70 7.97 -3.65
C ILE A 257 -2.28 7.41 -3.45
N ILE A 258 -2.16 6.42 -2.60
CA ILE A 258 -0.91 5.65 -2.44
C ILE A 258 -1.23 4.18 -2.16
N MET A 259 -0.57 3.30 -2.88
CA MET A 259 -0.53 1.87 -2.59
C MET A 259 0.80 1.50 -1.93
N ILE A 260 0.73 0.80 -0.79
CA ILE A 260 1.89 0.33 -0.02
C ILE A 260 1.74 -1.19 0.13
N GLY A 261 2.74 -1.96 -0.28
CA GLY A 261 2.67 -3.40 -0.14
C GLY A 261 3.87 -4.11 -0.74
N ASP A 262 3.95 -5.41 -0.45
CA ASP A 262 4.97 -6.27 -1.06
C ASP A 262 4.60 -6.49 -2.52
N ALA A 263 5.37 -5.88 -3.37
CA ALA A 263 5.10 -5.89 -4.77
C ALA A 263 5.94 -6.92 -5.48
N CYS A 264 5.45 -8.13 -5.51
CA CYS A 264 5.93 -9.09 -6.49
C CYS A 264 5.83 -8.55 -7.92
N SER A 265 4.90 -7.62 -8.18
CA SER A 265 4.82 -6.88 -9.44
C SER A 265 6.08 -6.06 -9.72
N TYR A 266 6.75 -5.50 -8.71
CA TYR A 266 8.00 -4.75 -8.92
C TYR A 266 9.16 -5.64 -9.35
N GLN A 267 9.09 -6.95 -9.12
CA GLN A 267 10.04 -7.91 -9.68
C GLN A 267 9.99 -7.95 -11.23
N LYS A 268 8.86 -7.55 -11.82
CA LYS A 268 8.70 -7.47 -13.30
C LYS A 268 9.52 -6.33 -13.90
N ILE A 269 9.92 -5.32 -13.12
CA ILE A 269 10.82 -4.26 -13.58
C ILE A 269 12.18 -4.88 -13.88
N LYS A 270 12.57 -4.86 -15.14
CA LYS A 270 13.83 -5.46 -15.58
C LYS A 270 14.58 -4.48 -16.49
N LEU A 271 15.74 -4.05 -16.02
CA LEU A 271 16.67 -3.29 -16.87
C LEU A 271 17.19 -4.18 -17.99
N SER A 272 17.19 -3.64 -19.19
CA SER A 272 17.69 -4.26 -20.41
C SER A 272 18.55 -3.27 -21.20
N ALA A 273 19.37 -3.80 -22.09
CA ALA A 273 20.16 -2.99 -23.03
C ALA A 273 19.22 -2.17 -23.92
N ALA A 274 19.49 -0.86 -24.05
CA ALA A 274 18.76 0.03 -24.95
C ALA A 274 19.70 0.57 -26.06
N GLU A 275 20.71 1.33 -25.69
CA GLU A 275 21.59 1.98 -26.66
C GLU A 275 23.05 1.75 -26.29
N GLY A 276 23.90 1.55 -27.31
CA GLY A 276 25.34 1.36 -27.12
C GLY A 276 25.76 0.02 -26.52
N LEU A 277 24.80 -0.91 -26.29
CA LEU A 277 25.02 -2.21 -25.65
C LEU A 277 24.56 -3.38 -26.52
N ASN A 278 25.30 -4.48 -26.46
CA ASN A 278 24.93 -5.75 -27.08
C ASN A 278 24.91 -6.86 -26.02
N PRO A 279 23.74 -7.50 -25.76
CA PRO A 279 23.66 -8.68 -24.93
C PRO A 279 24.39 -9.86 -25.59
N LYS A 280 25.35 -10.48 -24.88
CA LYS A 280 26.04 -11.69 -25.35
C LYS A 280 26.48 -12.55 -24.17
N ASN A 281 26.08 -13.82 -24.18
CA ASN A 281 26.45 -14.81 -23.15
C ASN A 281 26.19 -14.32 -21.70
N GLY A 282 25.03 -13.72 -21.46
CA GLY A 282 24.63 -13.20 -20.13
C GLY A 282 25.33 -11.90 -19.70
N LYS A 283 26.20 -11.33 -20.54
CA LYS A 283 26.88 -10.05 -20.28
C LYS A 283 26.42 -8.97 -21.26
N LEU A 284 26.60 -7.71 -20.88
CA LEU A 284 26.42 -6.55 -21.75
C LEU A 284 27.75 -6.08 -22.28
N ILE A 285 27.90 -6.08 -23.61
CA ILE A 285 29.11 -5.66 -24.29
C ILE A 285 28.91 -4.24 -24.80
N ILE A 286 29.81 -3.34 -24.40
CA ILE A 286 29.83 -1.96 -24.90
C ILE A 286 30.27 -1.95 -26.35
N LYS A 287 29.44 -1.40 -27.24
CA LYS A 287 29.76 -1.23 -28.65
C LYS A 287 30.95 -0.28 -28.82
N LYS A 288 31.77 -0.53 -29.85
CA LYS A 288 33.04 0.17 -30.05
C LYS A 288 32.87 1.69 -30.12
N GLU A 289 31.83 2.15 -30.79
CA GLU A 289 31.49 3.55 -30.98
C GLU A 289 31.08 4.26 -29.69
N PHE A 290 30.62 3.52 -28.67
CA PHE A 290 30.18 4.05 -27.38
C PHE A 290 31.24 3.96 -26.27
N ARG A 291 32.47 3.59 -26.57
CA ARG A 291 33.48 3.38 -25.50
C ARG A 291 33.86 4.60 -24.71
N ASN A 292 33.68 5.79 -25.27
CA ASN A 292 33.97 7.08 -24.63
C ASN A 292 32.70 7.92 -24.43
N GLU A 293 31.54 7.35 -24.65
CA GLU A 293 30.24 8.01 -24.56
C GLU A 293 29.38 7.40 -23.42
N SER A 294 28.13 7.78 -23.34
CA SER A 294 27.18 7.13 -22.47
C SER A 294 26.44 6.00 -23.19
N VAL A 295 26.19 4.93 -22.48
CA VAL A 295 25.32 3.82 -22.92
C VAL A 295 23.99 3.89 -22.16
N ALA A 296 22.94 3.32 -22.75
CA ALA A 296 21.62 3.36 -22.11
C ALA A 296 21.11 1.97 -21.74
N LEU A 297 20.51 1.91 -20.54
CA LEU A 297 19.63 0.83 -20.09
C LEU A 297 18.18 1.35 -20.04
N SER A 298 17.21 0.47 -20.21
CA SER A 298 15.80 0.83 -20.08
C SER A 298 14.99 -0.24 -19.34
N ALA A 299 13.87 0.18 -18.73
CA ALA A 299 12.90 -0.71 -18.13
C ALA A 299 11.47 -0.16 -18.30
N ASP A 300 10.50 -1.06 -18.47
CA ASP A 300 9.07 -0.73 -18.42
C ASP A 300 8.68 -0.44 -16.97
N LEU A 301 8.08 0.72 -16.71
CA LEU A 301 7.65 1.18 -15.38
C LEU A 301 6.20 0.82 -15.08
N GLY A 302 5.45 0.21 -15.99
CA GLY A 302 4.02 -0.07 -15.82
C GLY A 302 3.64 -0.93 -14.62
N ALA A 303 4.64 -1.59 -13.99
CA ALA A 303 4.43 -2.31 -12.74
C ALA A 303 4.51 -1.42 -11.49
N LEU A 304 5.00 -0.17 -11.60
CA LEU A 304 5.05 0.79 -10.49
C LEU A 304 3.75 1.60 -10.42
N PRO A 305 3.35 2.06 -9.22
CA PRO A 305 2.34 3.10 -9.06
C PRO A 305 2.74 4.39 -9.80
N ASP A 306 1.76 5.16 -10.25
CA ASP A 306 1.99 6.36 -11.07
C ASP A 306 2.94 7.39 -10.45
N TYR A 307 2.86 7.59 -9.12
CA TYR A 307 3.73 8.52 -8.42
C TYR A 307 5.22 8.11 -8.44
N MET A 308 5.50 6.81 -8.57
CA MET A 308 6.87 6.30 -8.71
C MET A 308 7.40 6.39 -10.15
N GLN A 309 6.53 6.59 -11.13
CA GLN A 309 6.87 6.68 -12.55
C GLN A 309 7.23 8.11 -12.98
N THR A 310 7.90 8.86 -12.11
CA THR A 310 8.32 10.25 -12.36
C THR A 310 9.82 10.42 -12.26
N ASP A 311 10.38 11.38 -13.01
CA ASP A 311 11.80 11.71 -12.94
C ASP A 311 12.24 12.04 -11.51
N ASN A 312 11.46 12.84 -10.79
CA ASN A 312 11.77 13.24 -9.42
C ASN A 312 11.88 12.04 -8.49
N TYR A 313 10.87 11.14 -8.52
CA TYR A 313 10.89 9.95 -7.68
C TYR A 313 12.07 9.05 -7.99
N LEU A 314 12.29 8.74 -9.27
CA LEU A 314 13.34 7.82 -9.70
C LEU A 314 14.74 8.39 -9.46
N ASN A 315 14.95 9.70 -9.70
CA ASN A 315 16.21 10.37 -9.38
C ASN A 315 16.52 10.35 -7.87
N ALA A 316 15.53 10.50 -7.02
CA ALA A 316 15.70 10.45 -5.56
C ALA A 316 15.97 9.03 -5.04
N ASN A 317 15.41 8.00 -5.69
CA ASN A 317 15.34 6.65 -5.14
C ASN A 317 16.19 5.60 -5.86
N ILE A 318 16.76 5.92 -7.04
CA ILE A 318 17.70 5.02 -7.72
C ILE A 318 19.09 5.17 -7.13
N GLU A 319 19.67 4.04 -6.70
CA GLU A 319 21.07 3.89 -6.36
C GLU A 319 21.71 2.91 -7.34
N MET A 320 22.86 3.29 -7.86
CA MET A 320 23.70 2.41 -8.66
C MET A 320 25.02 2.15 -7.95
N HIS A 321 25.43 0.89 -7.91
CA HIS A 321 26.72 0.51 -7.37
C HIS A 321 27.53 -0.20 -8.46
N ILE A 322 28.83 0.03 -8.47
CA ILE A 322 29.75 -0.61 -9.40
C ILE A 322 30.73 -1.51 -8.66
N GLN A 323 30.95 -2.70 -9.19
CA GLN A 323 31.90 -3.67 -8.66
C GLN A 323 32.88 -4.10 -9.76
N HIS A 324 34.17 -3.93 -9.51
CA HIS A 324 35.24 -4.39 -10.41
C HIS A 324 35.92 -5.63 -9.82
N GLY A 325 35.80 -6.76 -10.50
CA GLY A 325 36.37 -8.03 -10.08
C GLY A 325 35.81 -8.47 -8.71
N GLN A 326 36.70 -8.84 -7.79
CA GLN A 326 36.31 -9.29 -6.43
C GLN A 326 36.27 -8.17 -5.39
N LYS A 327 36.41 -6.91 -5.78
CA LYS A 327 36.34 -5.78 -4.87
C LYS A 327 34.91 -5.57 -4.38
N SER A 328 34.75 -4.94 -3.20
CA SER A 328 33.43 -4.52 -2.71
C SER A 328 32.77 -3.54 -3.68
N ALA A 329 31.46 -3.66 -3.84
CA ALA A 329 30.67 -2.73 -4.66
C ALA A 329 30.71 -1.31 -4.04
N LYS A 330 30.93 -0.29 -4.87
CA LYS A 330 30.96 1.12 -4.46
C LYS A 330 29.79 1.85 -5.09
N LEU A 331 29.21 2.78 -4.36
CA LEU A 331 28.18 3.68 -4.88
C LEU A 331 28.76 4.45 -6.08
N LEU A 332 28.02 4.45 -7.19
CA LEU A 332 28.36 5.23 -8.38
C LEU A 332 27.85 6.67 -8.16
N ASP A 333 28.76 7.63 -8.37
CA ASP A 333 28.42 9.04 -8.25
C ASP A 333 27.37 9.45 -9.32
N LYS A 334 26.46 10.33 -8.95
CA LYS A 334 25.41 10.87 -9.82
C LYS A 334 25.96 11.55 -11.08
N ASP A 335 27.18 12.07 -11.05
CA ASP A 335 27.85 12.66 -12.21
C ASP A 335 28.15 11.66 -13.35
N TYR A 336 28.07 10.36 -13.06
CA TYR A 336 28.32 9.30 -14.04
C TYR A 336 27.08 8.70 -14.67
N TYR A 337 25.89 9.10 -14.21
CA TYR A 337 24.63 8.62 -14.80
C TYR A 337 23.51 9.64 -14.72
N GLU A 338 22.59 9.51 -15.64
CA GLU A 338 21.36 10.29 -15.74
C GLU A 338 20.15 9.38 -15.73
N VAL A 339 19.11 9.76 -15.00
CA VAL A 339 17.84 9.04 -14.91
C VAL A 339 16.77 9.88 -15.58
N SER A 340 16.01 9.29 -16.50
CA SER A 340 14.89 9.97 -17.15
C SER A 340 13.72 9.00 -17.39
N VAL A 341 12.51 9.54 -17.43
CA VAL A 341 11.29 8.82 -17.80
C VAL A 341 10.81 9.29 -19.16
N ASN A 342 10.69 8.36 -20.09
CA ASN A 342 10.19 8.62 -21.43
C ASN A 342 8.86 7.91 -21.65
N SER A 343 7.98 8.49 -22.46
CA SER A 343 6.76 7.82 -22.92
C SER A 343 7.00 7.19 -24.27
N TYR A 344 6.79 5.87 -24.38
CA TYR A 344 6.89 5.15 -25.63
C TYR A 344 5.65 4.27 -25.82
N ASN A 345 4.91 4.47 -26.89
CA ASN A 345 3.64 3.74 -27.20
C ASN A 345 2.66 3.74 -26.01
N GLY A 346 2.49 4.86 -25.32
CA GLY A 346 1.61 5.00 -24.16
C GLY A 346 2.15 4.39 -22.85
N LYS A 347 3.36 3.79 -22.88
CA LYS A 347 4.02 3.24 -21.69
C LYS A 347 5.09 4.18 -21.18
N LYS A 348 5.20 4.29 -19.86
CA LYS A 348 6.32 4.98 -19.21
C LYS A 348 7.53 4.06 -19.11
N MET A 349 8.65 4.51 -19.62
CA MET A 349 9.90 3.77 -19.67
C MET A 349 10.97 4.51 -18.88
N LEU A 350 11.63 3.83 -17.95
CA LEU A 350 12.88 4.28 -17.36
C LEU A 350 13.97 4.25 -18.42
N ARG A 351 14.76 5.32 -18.52
CA ARG A 351 16.02 5.37 -19.23
C ARG A 351 17.13 5.77 -18.28
N LEU A 352 18.19 4.97 -18.26
CA LEU A 352 19.43 5.22 -17.50
C LEU A 352 20.57 5.39 -18.48
N ASN A 353 21.07 6.61 -18.63
CA ASN A 353 22.27 6.89 -19.42
C ASN A 353 23.49 6.83 -18.48
N ILE A 354 24.47 5.98 -18.77
CA ILE A 354 25.61 5.73 -17.87
C ILE A 354 26.90 5.93 -18.69
N LYS A 355 27.87 6.69 -18.16
CA LYS A 355 29.19 6.84 -18.79
C LYS A 355 29.89 5.49 -18.93
N SER A 356 30.20 5.08 -20.13
CA SER A 356 30.76 3.76 -20.47
C SER A 356 32.09 3.49 -19.76
N SER A 357 32.86 4.54 -19.46
CA SER A 357 34.12 4.45 -18.71
C SER A 357 33.99 3.80 -17.32
N GLN A 358 32.82 3.85 -16.73
CA GLN A 358 32.54 3.25 -15.41
C GLN A 358 32.16 1.77 -15.50
N LEU A 359 31.76 1.28 -16.69
CA LEU A 359 31.12 -0.02 -16.84
C LEU A 359 32.08 -1.13 -17.33
N LYS A 360 33.27 -0.77 -17.90
CA LYS A 360 34.18 -1.74 -18.48
C LYS A 360 34.64 -2.78 -17.44
N ASP A 361 34.49 -4.05 -17.78
CA ASP A 361 34.88 -5.21 -16.95
C ASP A 361 34.35 -5.12 -15.50
N SER A 362 33.06 -4.73 -15.40
CA SER A 362 32.41 -4.48 -14.10
C SER A 362 31.05 -5.18 -13.96
N LYS A 363 30.54 -5.18 -12.73
CA LYS A 363 29.17 -5.54 -12.40
C LYS A 363 28.46 -4.29 -11.89
N LEU A 364 27.39 -3.89 -12.59
CA LEU A 364 26.49 -2.83 -12.14
C LEU A 364 25.40 -3.45 -11.27
N ILE A 365 25.17 -2.89 -10.09
CA ILE A 365 24.08 -3.26 -9.20
C ILE A 365 23.12 -2.07 -9.16
N PHE A 366 21.98 -2.23 -9.78
CA PHE A 366 20.87 -1.29 -9.75
C PHE A 366 19.98 -1.56 -8.54
N ARG A 367 19.61 -0.51 -7.83
CA ARG A 367 18.72 -0.57 -6.69
C ARG A 367 17.69 0.55 -6.77
N LEU A 368 16.43 0.21 -6.59
CA LEU A 368 15.33 1.17 -6.45
C LEU A 368 14.81 1.10 -5.01
N LYS A 369 14.94 2.20 -4.27
CA LYS A 369 14.40 2.35 -2.91
C LYS A 369 12.91 2.64 -2.94
N TYR A 370 12.24 2.29 -1.85
CA TYR A 370 10.89 2.77 -1.57
C TYR A 370 10.94 4.10 -0.82
N SER A 371 10.11 5.04 -1.23
CA SER A 371 9.79 6.24 -0.44
C SER A 371 8.31 6.61 -0.60
N LEU A 372 7.77 7.28 0.40
CA LEU A 372 6.43 7.82 0.32
C LEU A 372 6.38 8.99 -0.69
N PRO A 373 5.24 9.22 -1.37
CA PRO A 373 5.09 10.36 -2.26
C PRO A 373 5.07 11.68 -1.48
N GLU A 374 5.56 12.73 -2.12
CA GLU A 374 5.70 14.07 -1.52
C GLU A 374 4.39 14.64 -0.94
N TRP A 375 3.24 14.29 -1.55
CA TRP A 375 1.95 14.79 -1.07
C TRP A 375 1.68 14.41 0.39
N ILE A 376 2.23 13.29 0.88
CA ILE A 376 2.07 12.87 2.29
C ILE A 376 2.65 13.93 3.24
N ASP A 377 3.83 14.47 2.94
CA ASP A 377 4.45 15.53 3.74
C ASP A 377 3.69 16.86 3.58
N VAL A 378 3.33 17.23 2.34
CA VAL A 378 2.61 18.47 2.03
C VAL A 378 1.24 18.50 2.72
N ARG A 379 0.51 17.37 2.77
CA ARG A 379 -0.83 17.25 3.39
C ARG A 379 -0.79 16.90 4.87
N SER A 380 0.38 16.69 5.46
CA SER A 380 0.55 16.49 6.89
C SER A 380 0.65 17.81 7.64
N ASP A 381 0.07 17.86 8.83
CA ASP A 381 0.25 18.96 9.79
C ASP A 381 0.81 18.39 11.10
N GLU A 382 1.61 19.18 11.78
CA GLU A 382 2.17 18.83 13.08
C GLU A 382 1.55 19.64 14.24
N ASN A 383 0.69 20.59 13.90
CA ASN A 383 -0.04 21.42 14.87
C ASN A 383 -1.32 21.96 14.24
N ASP A 384 -2.48 21.47 14.67
CA ASP A 384 -3.80 21.81 14.12
C ASP A 384 -4.59 22.81 14.99
N LEU A 385 -3.99 23.39 16.05
CA LEU A 385 -4.69 24.27 16.99
C LEU A 385 -5.24 25.56 16.34
N ASP A 386 -4.61 26.04 15.31
CA ASP A 386 -4.98 27.25 14.57
C ASP A 386 -5.79 26.97 13.29
N ILE A 387 -6.33 25.75 13.12
CA ILE A 387 -7.05 25.32 11.92
C ILE A 387 -8.23 26.25 11.55
N LYS A 388 -8.85 26.89 12.53
CA LYS A 388 -9.95 27.83 12.31
C LYS A 388 -9.51 29.14 11.65
N THR A 389 -8.30 29.60 11.96
CA THR A 389 -7.74 30.89 11.52
C THR A 389 -6.75 30.77 10.36
N ASN A 390 -6.25 29.55 10.10
CA ASN A 390 -5.29 29.29 9.04
C ASN A 390 -5.91 28.40 7.95
N PRO A 391 -6.40 28.98 6.84
CA PRO A 391 -7.08 28.23 5.78
C PRO A 391 -6.24 27.13 5.15
N VAL A 392 -4.90 27.25 5.11
CA VAL A 392 -4.00 26.24 4.54
C VAL A 392 -4.09 24.92 5.32
N LYS A 393 -4.39 24.98 6.62
CA LYS A 393 -4.53 23.78 7.46
C LYS A 393 -5.84 23.01 7.23
N LEU A 394 -6.82 23.63 6.57
CA LEU A 394 -8.07 22.95 6.22
C LEU A 394 -7.85 21.78 5.27
N GLU A 395 -6.83 21.83 4.43
CA GLU A 395 -6.48 20.76 3.49
C GLU A 395 -5.52 19.71 4.07
N LYS A 396 -5.04 19.93 5.29
CA LYS A 396 -4.07 19.07 5.97
C LYS A 396 -4.73 18.20 7.02
N THR A 397 -4.06 17.09 7.35
CA THR A 397 -4.46 16.19 8.43
C THR A 397 -3.34 16.07 9.45
N PHE A 398 -3.71 16.15 10.72
CA PHE A 398 -2.75 16.08 11.81
C PHE A 398 -2.03 14.73 11.81
N ASN A 399 -0.70 14.79 11.78
CA ASN A 399 0.20 13.62 11.83
C ASN A 399 0.02 12.59 10.69
N LEU A 400 -0.56 12.95 9.55
CA LEU A 400 -0.79 12.06 8.41
C LEU A 400 0.47 11.30 8.01
N LYS A 401 1.63 11.97 7.92
CA LYS A 401 2.88 11.32 7.50
C LYS A 401 3.32 10.20 8.45
N TYR A 402 3.11 10.35 9.73
CA TYR A 402 3.47 9.32 10.72
C TYR A 402 2.49 8.16 10.69
N PHE A 403 1.22 8.43 10.46
CA PHE A 403 0.21 7.41 10.25
C PHE A 403 0.53 6.57 9.00
N VAL A 404 0.75 7.22 7.86
CA VAL A 404 1.08 6.52 6.60
C VAL A 404 2.42 5.79 6.70
N ALA A 405 3.43 6.37 7.36
CA ALA A 405 4.73 5.72 7.59
C ALA A 405 4.58 4.40 8.37
N GLY A 406 3.56 4.27 9.23
CA GLY A 406 3.26 3.03 9.94
C GLY A 406 2.92 1.85 9.04
N PHE A 407 2.51 2.08 7.79
CA PHE A 407 2.22 1.04 6.79
C PHE A 407 3.46 0.61 5.97
N THR A 408 4.58 1.33 6.06
CA THR A 408 5.76 1.01 5.26
C THR A 408 6.34 -0.40 5.47
N PRO A 409 6.18 -1.08 6.62
CA PRO A 409 6.63 -2.47 6.77
C PRO A 409 5.90 -3.47 5.87
N LEU A 410 4.72 -3.12 5.32
CA LEU A 410 4.07 -3.93 4.28
C LEU A 410 4.93 -4.03 3.03
N HIS A 411 5.86 -3.10 2.88
CA HIS A 411 6.87 -3.09 1.85
C HIS A 411 8.12 -3.80 2.37
N LYS A 412 8.24 -5.10 2.11
CA LYS A 412 9.33 -5.94 2.63
C LYS A 412 10.66 -5.60 1.95
N GLY A 413 11.65 -5.21 2.73
CA GLY A 413 13.01 -4.94 2.29
C GLY A 413 13.33 -3.46 2.03
N LYS A 414 14.63 -3.16 2.03
CA LYS A 414 15.17 -1.81 1.80
C LYS A 414 14.94 -1.33 0.36
N TYR A 415 14.91 -2.26 -0.58
CA TYR A 415 14.80 -1.99 -2.00
C TYR A 415 13.59 -2.72 -2.59
N ILE A 416 12.79 -1.99 -3.36
CA ILE A 416 11.68 -2.56 -4.12
C ILE A 416 12.17 -3.37 -5.32
N LYS A 417 13.37 -3.02 -5.80
CA LYS A 417 14.05 -3.77 -6.86
C LYS A 417 15.55 -3.73 -6.65
N GLU A 418 16.18 -4.87 -6.80
CA GLU A 418 17.62 -5.00 -7.00
C GLU A 418 17.88 -5.85 -8.24
N GLN A 419 18.79 -5.43 -9.08
CA GLN A 419 19.21 -6.17 -10.28
C GLN A 419 20.71 -5.97 -10.51
N SER A 420 21.41 -7.06 -10.81
CA SER A 420 22.82 -7.04 -11.22
C SER A 420 22.95 -7.26 -12.72
N LEU A 421 23.85 -6.52 -13.34
CA LEU A 421 24.18 -6.60 -14.77
C LEU A 421 25.71 -6.66 -14.92
N ASP A 422 26.21 -7.68 -15.62
CA ASP A 422 27.64 -7.85 -15.87
C ASP A 422 28.02 -7.19 -17.22
N PHE A 423 29.10 -6.40 -17.20
CA PHE A 423 29.63 -5.71 -18.37
C PHE A 423 30.98 -6.26 -18.79
N LYS A 424 31.27 -6.17 -20.09
CA LYS A 424 32.56 -6.55 -20.71
C LYS A 424 33.02 -5.51 -21.74
#